data_9e78281103ce8ba74c3487a42c1b6031
#
_entry.id   9e78281103ce8ba74c3487a42c1b6031
#
_cell.length_a   1.000
_cell.length_b   1.000
_cell.length_c   1.000
_cell.angle_alpha   90.00
_cell.angle_beta   90.00
_cell.angle_gamma   90.00
#
_symmetry.space_group_name_H-M   'P 1'
#
loop_
_entity.id
_entity.type
_entity.pdbx_description
1 polymer ?
#
loop_
_entity_poly.entity_id
_entity_poly.type
_entity_poly.pdbx_seq_one_letter_code
_entity_poly.pdbx_strand_id
1 'polypeptide(L)'
;TLADGIKLFFKEDLIPDRSDRFVFKLAPFLSFVPAFLSFAIIPLGGDFRDGNNGMVTWFGHTTRVQLADPPVGVLFALAISAIAVYGIMLAGWSSGSKYPLLGSVRASAQMVSYEAALGLSLGTVFLVTGTLSTSGIVAAQSSIGNWNVVATGVVPFVIFLIAATAELNRPPFDLVEAEQELVGGFNTEYSSIRFALFYLAEFMNTVTMSALIVTLFFGGPQPISFRGTVLDIPFVPNGIEGTIWLFAKVLVFLYIYVWLRATLPRFRYDQLMDLGWKVLIPASLGWFMLIAAQRLGRDQGWNTLVVSAVSVTVLGASYALLQAAFKVSAKQREAEGSMF
;
A
#
# COMPACT_ATOMS: atom_id res chain seq x y z
N THR A 1 -17.29 -9.51 17.11
CA THR A 1 -17.28 -8.59 15.94
C THR A 1 -18.68 -8.06 15.61
N LEU A 2 -19.67 -8.94 15.34
CA LEU A 2 -21.03 -8.50 15.00
C LEU A 2 -21.71 -7.78 16.19
N ALA A 3 -21.48 -8.28 17.40
CA ALA A 3 -21.96 -7.62 18.63
C ALA A 3 -21.33 -6.24 18.84
N ASP A 4 -20.04 -6.05 18.50
CA ASP A 4 -19.38 -4.75 18.59
C ASP A 4 -19.95 -3.76 17.57
N GLY A 5 -20.24 -4.22 16.35
CA GLY A 5 -20.93 -3.43 15.34
C GLY A 5 -22.31 -2.96 15.82
N ILE A 6 -23.13 -3.86 16.33
CA ILE A 6 -24.47 -3.54 16.86
C ILE A 6 -24.36 -2.56 18.04
N LYS A 7 -23.41 -2.77 18.96
CA LYS A 7 -23.16 -1.86 20.09
C LYS A 7 -22.86 -0.43 19.62
N LEU A 8 -22.04 -0.27 18.56
CA LEU A 8 -21.68 1.06 18.04
C LEU A 8 -22.88 1.80 17.43
N PHE A 9 -23.86 1.09 16.85
CA PHE A 9 -25.08 1.70 16.35
C PHE A 9 -25.98 2.29 17.45
N PHE A 10 -26.02 1.65 18.61
CA PHE A 10 -26.87 2.08 19.73
C PHE A 10 -26.14 2.95 20.75
N LYS A 11 -24.82 3.16 20.58
CA LYS A 11 -24.04 4.03 21.46
C LYS A 11 -24.33 5.49 21.18
N GLU A 12 -24.34 6.33 22.22
CA GLU A 12 -24.56 7.77 22.11
C GLU A 12 -23.44 8.42 21.30
N ASP A 13 -23.84 9.32 20.39
CA ASP A 13 -22.94 10.08 19.53
C ASP A 13 -22.58 11.40 20.19
N LEU A 14 -21.40 11.45 20.80
CA LEU A 14 -20.90 12.62 21.51
C LEU A 14 -20.11 13.52 20.57
N ILE A 15 -20.34 14.83 20.70
CA ILE A 15 -19.57 15.87 20.00
C ILE A 15 -19.00 16.79 21.09
N PRO A 16 -17.66 16.92 21.19
CA PRO A 16 -17.03 17.81 22.15
C PRO A 16 -17.41 19.29 21.92
N ASP A 17 -17.66 20.04 23.00
CA ASP A 17 -18.09 21.45 22.88
C ASP A 17 -17.05 22.36 22.21
N ARG A 18 -15.77 22.03 22.32
CA ARG A 18 -14.64 22.77 21.73
C ARG A 18 -14.30 22.32 20.31
N SER A 19 -15.04 21.35 19.74
CA SER A 19 -14.78 20.82 18.41
C SER A 19 -15.36 21.72 17.31
N ASP A 20 -14.68 21.78 16.14
CA ASP A 20 -15.29 22.28 14.91
C ASP A 20 -16.30 21.24 14.41
N ARG A 21 -17.60 21.50 14.63
CA ARG A 21 -18.67 20.55 14.35
C ARG A 21 -18.77 20.12 12.89
N PHE A 22 -18.43 21.00 11.94
CA PHE A 22 -18.49 20.67 10.51
C PHE A 22 -17.36 19.72 10.14
N VAL A 23 -16.12 20.08 10.47
CA VAL A 23 -14.94 19.28 10.16
C VAL A 23 -14.95 17.95 10.93
N PHE A 24 -15.40 17.97 12.19
CA PHE A 24 -15.53 16.76 13.02
C PHE A 24 -16.50 15.72 12.41
N LYS A 25 -17.59 16.19 11.78
CA LYS A 25 -18.51 15.30 11.07
C LYS A 25 -17.98 14.84 9.72
N LEU A 26 -17.20 15.68 9.02
CA LEU A 26 -16.69 15.39 7.68
C LEU A 26 -15.51 14.40 7.70
N ALA A 27 -14.65 14.47 8.71
CA ALA A 27 -13.41 13.70 8.79
C ALA A 27 -13.59 12.17 8.63
N PRO A 28 -14.55 11.50 9.31
CA PRO A 28 -14.79 10.07 9.11
C PRO A 28 -15.15 9.69 7.66
N PHE A 29 -15.91 10.56 6.97
CA PHE A 29 -16.26 10.33 5.56
C PHE A 29 -15.07 10.50 4.63
N LEU A 30 -14.17 11.44 4.92
CA LEU A 30 -12.93 11.61 4.15
C LEU A 30 -11.98 10.40 4.29
N SER A 31 -12.04 9.66 5.36
CA SER A 31 -11.30 8.40 5.49
C SER A 31 -12.04 7.23 4.86
N PHE A 32 -13.36 7.14 5.03
CA PHE A 32 -14.17 6.01 4.61
C PHE A 32 -14.43 5.95 3.09
N VAL A 33 -14.82 7.07 2.47
CA VAL A 33 -15.14 7.11 1.04
C VAL A 33 -13.95 6.73 0.15
N PRO A 34 -12.74 7.26 0.40
CA PRO A 34 -11.55 6.84 -0.34
C PRO A 34 -11.24 5.35 -0.25
N ALA A 35 -11.44 4.73 0.91
CA ALA A 35 -11.21 3.30 1.09
C ALA A 35 -12.09 2.44 0.16
N PHE A 36 -13.34 2.82 -0.03
CA PHE A 36 -14.25 2.16 -0.97
C PHE A 36 -13.92 2.45 -2.43
N LEU A 37 -13.60 3.70 -2.75
CA LEU A 37 -13.28 4.09 -4.12
C LEU A 37 -12.02 3.40 -4.63
N SER A 38 -11.02 3.19 -3.78
CA SER A 38 -9.79 2.47 -4.15
C SER A 38 -10.07 1.02 -4.56
N PHE A 39 -11.12 0.40 -4.01
CA PHE A 39 -11.51 -0.96 -4.38
C PHE A 39 -12.08 -1.05 -5.80
N ALA A 40 -12.63 0.03 -6.34
CA ALA A 40 -13.26 0.05 -7.66
C ALA A 40 -12.31 -0.29 -8.82
N ILE A 41 -11.02 -0.03 -8.68
CA ILE A 41 -10.00 -0.29 -9.71
C ILE A 41 -9.44 -1.72 -9.68
N ILE A 42 -9.81 -2.54 -8.71
CA ILE A 42 -9.29 -3.91 -8.58
C ILE A 42 -10.04 -4.81 -9.56
N PRO A 43 -9.33 -5.53 -10.46
CA PRO A 43 -9.95 -6.52 -11.32
C PRO A 43 -10.34 -7.73 -10.47
N LEU A 44 -11.64 -7.87 -10.19
CA LEU A 44 -12.17 -8.92 -9.34
C LEU A 44 -12.15 -10.31 -9.98
N GLY A 45 -12.12 -10.36 -11.31
CA GLY A 45 -12.13 -11.58 -12.07
C GLY A 45 -11.95 -11.28 -13.55
N GLY A 46 -12.30 -12.25 -14.38
CA GLY A 46 -12.21 -12.12 -15.82
C GLY A 46 -11.23 -13.12 -16.44
N ASP A 47 -11.33 -13.27 -17.76
CA ASP A 47 -10.41 -14.10 -18.52
C ASP A 47 -9.29 -13.24 -19.11
N PHE A 48 -8.06 -13.48 -18.67
CA PHE A 48 -6.84 -12.81 -19.15
C PHE A 48 -6.02 -13.71 -20.08
N ARG A 49 -6.55 -14.87 -20.48
CA ARG A 49 -5.91 -15.78 -21.41
C ARG A 49 -6.09 -15.25 -22.82
N ASP A 50 -5.19 -15.61 -23.70
CA ASP A 50 -5.25 -15.32 -25.14
C ASP A 50 -5.48 -13.85 -25.54
N GLY A 51 -5.03 -12.91 -24.69
CA GLY A 51 -5.18 -11.47 -24.94
C GLY A 51 -6.56 -10.90 -24.64
N ASN A 52 -7.42 -11.62 -23.96
CA ASN A 52 -8.81 -11.24 -23.68
C ASN A 52 -8.98 -10.11 -22.64
N ASN A 53 -7.89 -9.67 -22.02
CA ASN A 53 -7.82 -8.51 -21.10
C ASN A 53 -8.92 -8.46 -20.02
N GLY A 54 -9.29 -9.60 -19.47
CA GLY A 54 -10.28 -9.70 -18.41
C GLY A 54 -11.73 -9.59 -18.86
N MET A 55 -12.00 -9.70 -20.16
CA MET A 55 -13.37 -9.71 -20.67
C MET A 55 -14.03 -11.08 -20.45
N VAL A 56 -15.31 -11.05 -20.06
CA VAL A 56 -16.15 -12.23 -19.89
C VAL A 56 -17.48 -11.99 -20.56
N THR A 57 -18.00 -13.00 -21.24
CA THR A 57 -19.31 -12.95 -21.87
C THR A 57 -20.35 -13.58 -20.95
N TRP A 58 -21.26 -12.75 -20.41
CA TRP A 58 -22.39 -13.19 -19.60
C TRP A 58 -23.70 -12.82 -20.27
N PHE A 59 -24.59 -13.77 -20.44
CA PHE A 59 -25.92 -13.55 -21.06
C PHE A 59 -25.87 -12.83 -22.40
N GLY A 60 -24.82 -13.10 -23.24
CA GLY A 60 -24.65 -12.48 -24.56
C GLY A 60 -24.00 -11.09 -24.55
N HIS A 61 -23.68 -10.55 -23.36
CA HIS A 61 -22.97 -9.27 -23.22
C HIS A 61 -21.54 -9.49 -22.76
N THR A 62 -20.58 -8.89 -23.46
CA THR A 62 -19.17 -8.86 -23.04
C THR A 62 -18.96 -7.74 -22.03
N THR A 63 -18.46 -8.09 -20.85
CA THR A 63 -18.17 -7.14 -19.77
C THR A 63 -16.87 -7.50 -19.07
N ARG A 64 -16.29 -6.56 -18.34
CA ARG A 64 -15.19 -6.82 -17.42
C ARG A 64 -15.73 -7.03 -16.01
N VAL A 65 -15.09 -7.92 -15.25
CA VAL A 65 -15.42 -8.12 -13.84
C VAL A 65 -14.60 -7.13 -13.00
N GLN A 66 -14.77 -5.85 -13.29
CA GLN A 66 -14.09 -4.72 -12.67
C GLN A 66 -15.02 -3.50 -12.71
N LEU A 67 -15.10 -2.73 -11.64
CA LEU A 67 -16.00 -1.57 -11.57
C LEU A 67 -15.49 -0.40 -12.44
N ALA A 68 -14.18 -0.15 -12.42
CA ALA A 68 -13.55 0.91 -13.20
C ALA A 68 -12.13 0.50 -13.61
N ASP A 69 -11.76 0.76 -14.86
CA ASP A 69 -10.40 0.57 -15.37
C ASP A 69 -9.90 1.83 -16.08
N PRO A 70 -9.62 2.90 -15.34
CA PRO A 70 -9.05 4.10 -15.94
C PRO A 70 -7.61 3.83 -16.43
N PRO A 71 -7.15 4.51 -17.50
CA PRO A 71 -5.81 4.34 -18.04
C PRO A 71 -4.69 4.59 -17.03
N VAL A 72 -5.00 5.35 -15.98
CA VAL A 72 -4.11 5.73 -14.85
C VAL A 72 -4.59 5.13 -13.52
N GLY A 73 -5.16 3.93 -13.54
CA GLY A 73 -5.85 3.32 -12.39
C GLY A 73 -5.02 3.29 -11.11
N VAL A 74 -3.75 2.93 -11.20
CA VAL A 74 -2.89 2.86 -10.02
C VAL A 74 -2.58 4.24 -9.44
N LEU A 75 -2.39 5.28 -10.28
CA LEU A 75 -2.23 6.66 -9.80
C LEU A 75 -3.52 7.19 -9.16
N PHE A 76 -4.68 6.77 -9.66
CA PHE A 76 -5.96 7.08 -9.04
C PHE A 76 -6.06 6.47 -7.62
N ALA A 77 -5.62 5.22 -7.41
CA ALA A 77 -5.56 4.63 -6.07
C ALA A 77 -4.68 5.43 -5.12
N LEU A 78 -3.46 5.82 -5.56
CA LEU A 78 -2.56 6.63 -4.76
C LEU A 78 -3.15 8.00 -4.42
N ALA A 79 -3.76 8.67 -5.39
CA ALA A 79 -4.39 9.98 -5.16
C ALA A 79 -5.56 9.89 -4.16
N ILE A 80 -6.32 8.80 -4.19
CA ILE A 80 -7.42 8.58 -3.26
C ILE A 80 -6.89 8.21 -1.87
N SER A 81 -5.83 7.40 -1.75
CA SER A 81 -5.23 7.10 -0.44
C SER A 81 -4.66 8.35 0.20
N ALA A 82 -4.03 9.24 -0.57
CA ALA A 82 -3.57 10.54 -0.10
C ALA A 82 -4.72 11.42 0.47
N ILE A 83 -5.92 11.36 -0.13
CA ILE A 83 -7.11 12.06 0.42
C ILE A 83 -7.52 11.47 1.77
N ALA A 84 -7.42 10.15 1.97
CA ALA A 84 -7.77 9.50 3.23
C ALA A 84 -6.90 10.00 4.41
N VAL A 85 -5.64 10.38 4.15
CA VAL A 85 -4.74 10.97 5.16
C VAL A 85 -5.32 12.27 5.75
N TYR A 86 -5.95 13.10 4.90
CA TYR A 86 -6.60 14.31 5.38
C TYR A 86 -7.77 14.01 6.33
N GLY A 87 -8.48 12.90 6.13
CA GLY A 87 -9.52 12.46 7.05
C GLY A 87 -8.99 12.26 8.47
N ILE A 88 -7.86 11.58 8.62
CA ILE A 88 -7.19 11.34 9.91
C ILE A 88 -6.64 12.66 10.50
N MET A 89 -5.99 13.48 9.70
CA MET A 89 -5.42 14.74 10.14
C MET A 89 -6.51 15.71 10.65
N LEU A 90 -7.59 15.85 9.90
CA LEU A 90 -8.71 16.72 10.25
C LEU A 90 -9.49 16.20 11.45
N ALA A 91 -9.56 14.88 11.65
CA ALA A 91 -10.18 14.29 12.82
C ALA A 91 -9.51 14.74 14.12
N GLY A 92 -8.18 14.66 14.18
CA GLY A 92 -7.45 15.13 15.36
C GLY A 92 -7.49 16.65 15.54
N TRP A 93 -7.39 17.41 14.43
CA TRP A 93 -7.44 18.86 14.49
C TRP A 93 -8.80 19.38 14.97
N SER A 94 -9.89 18.82 14.47
CA SER A 94 -11.26 19.25 14.81
C SER A 94 -11.70 18.87 16.21
N SER A 95 -11.03 17.92 16.87
CA SER A 95 -11.40 17.42 18.20
C SER A 95 -11.21 18.44 19.33
N GLY A 96 -10.42 19.51 19.10
CA GLY A 96 -10.17 20.55 20.11
C GLY A 96 -9.37 20.10 21.33
N SER A 97 -8.77 18.91 21.29
CA SER A 97 -7.96 18.29 22.35
C SER A 97 -6.52 18.09 21.89
N LYS A 98 -5.56 18.13 22.84
CA LYS A 98 -4.13 18.01 22.53
C LYS A 98 -3.72 16.61 22.13
N TYR A 99 -4.29 15.57 22.73
CA TYR A 99 -3.94 14.18 22.45
C TYR A 99 -4.36 13.72 21.04
N PRO A 100 -5.61 13.94 20.61
CA PRO A 100 -6.01 13.67 19.24
C PRO A 100 -5.20 14.44 18.21
N LEU A 101 -4.86 15.71 18.47
CA LEU A 101 -4.03 16.50 17.56
C LEU A 101 -2.63 15.91 17.40
N LEU A 102 -1.97 15.53 18.48
CA LEU A 102 -0.65 14.90 18.42
C LEU A 102 -0.73 13.53 17.70
N GLY A 103 -1.75 12.74 17.98
CA GLY A 103 -1.98 11.46 17.32
C GLY A 103 -2.16 11.60 15.81
N SER A 104 -2.98 12.56 15.39
CA SER A 104 -3.25 12.78 13.96
C SER A 104 -2.04 13.32 13.20
N VAL A 105 -1.24 14.22 13.79
CA VAL A 105 0.00 14.71 13.19
C VAL A 105 1.02 13.58 13.03
N ARG A 106 1.19 12.72 14.04
CA ARG A 106 2.08 11.54 13.96
C ARG A 106 1.63 10.57 12.87
N ALA A 107 0.31 10.28 12.79
CA ALA A 107 -0.27 9.43 11.76
C ALA A 107 -0.04 9.97 10.35
N SER A 108 -0.36 11.25 10.14
CA SER A 108 -0.21 11.89 8.83
C SER A 108 1.25 11.92 8.39
N ALA A 109 2.18 12.24 9.30
CA ALA A 109 3.61 12.24 8.99
C ALA A 109 4.11 10.85 8.61
N GLN A 110 3.64 9.79 9.28
CA GLN A 110 3.93 8.41 8.95
C GLN A 110 3.41 8.07 7.54
N MET A 111 2.11 8.25 7.29
CA MET A 111 1.49 7.88 6.01
C MET A 111 2.15 8.59 4.83
N VAL A 112 2.33 9.92 4.87
CA VAL A 112 2.97 10.69 3.81
C VAL A 112 4.41 10.25 3.54
N SER A 113 5.17 9.91 4.60
CA SER A 113 6.56 9.46 4.46
C SER A 113 6.66 8.11 3.75
N TYR A 114 5.77 7.19 4.07
CA TYR A 114 5.77 5.85 3.46
C TYR A 114 5.11 5.82 2.09
N GLU A 115 4.17 6.73 1.80
CA GLU A 115 3.56 6.90 0.47
C GLU A 115 4.63 7.20 -0.60
N ALA A 116 5.67 7.98 -0.27
CA ALA A 116 6.77 8.24 -1.18
C ALA A 116 7.55 6.95 -1.55
N ALA A 117 7.85 6.10 -0.59
CA ALA A 117 8.52 4.82 -0.83
C ALA A 117 7.62 3.85 -1.63
N LEU A 118 6.32 3.84 -1.32
CA LEU A 118 5.31 3.05 -2.01
C LEU A 118 5.20 3.48 -3.48
N GLY A 119 5.09 4.77 -3.76
CA GLY A 119 5.03 5.31 -5.11
C GLY A 119 6.28 5.00 -5.94
N LEU A 120 7.48 5.06 -5.36
CA LEU A 120 8.73 4.67 -6.04
C LEU A 120 8.78 3.17 -6.35
N SER A 121 8.31 2.32 -5.43
CA SER A 121 8.24 0.87 -5.68
C SER A 121 7.27 0.54 -6.82
N LEU A 122 6.13 1.23 -6.90
CA LEU A 122 5.18 1.13 -8.00
C LEU A 122 5.77 1.62 -9.33
N GLY A 123 6.60 2.66 -9.29
CA GLY A 123 7.32 3.14 -10.46
C GLY A 123 8.11 2.04 -11.17
N THR A 124 8.70 1.10 -10.41
CA THR A 124 9.41 -0.05 -11.00
C THR A 124 8.48 -1.01 -11.75
N VAL A 125 7.26 -1.21 -11.23
CA VAL A 125 6.24 -2.03 -11.90
C VAL A 125 5.82 -1.38 -13.22
N PHE A 126 5.60 -0.06 -13.22
CA PHE A 126 5.22 0.67 -14.44
C PHE A 126 6.30 0.65 -15.52
N LEU A 127 7.57 0.75 -15.12
CA LEU A 127 8.68 0.63 -16.06
C LEU A 127 8.72 -0.73 -16.75
N VAL A 128 8.36 -1.79 -16.05
CA VAL A 128 8.39 -3.15 -16.61
C VAL A 128 7.14 -3.44 -17.44
N THR A 129 5.95 -3.09 -16.94
CA THR A 129 4.69 -3.40 -17.62
C THR A 129 4.32 -2.41 -18.74
N GLY A 130 4.82 -1.17 -18.69
CA GLY A 130 4.52 -0.12 -19.65
C GLY A 130 3.10 0.44 -19.59
N THR A 131 2.32 0.10 -18.56
CA THR A 131 0.93 0.55 -18.37
C THR A 131 0.64 0.90 -16.92
N LEU A 132 -0.32 1.82 -16.70
CA LEU A 132 -0.82 2.22 -15.38
C LEU A 132 -2.23 1.67 -15.11
N SER A 133 -2.84 1.00 -16.10
CA SER A 133 -4.13 0.31 -15.95
C SER A 133 -3.93 -0.99 -15.18
N THR A 134 -4.79 -1.26 -14.21
CA THR A 134 -4.70 -2.47 -13.38
C THR A 134 -4.96 -3.73 -14.19
N SER A 135 -5.90 -3.71 -15.14
CA SER A 135 -6.15 -4.83 -16.04
C SER A 135 -4.97 -5.08 -16.99
N GLY A 136 -4.34 -4.03 -17.51
CA GLY A 136 -3.14 -4.13 -18.35
C GLY A 136 -1.94 -4.70 -17.59
N ILE A 137 -1.74 -4.31 -16.33
CA ILE A 137 -0.70 -4.87 -15.47
C ILE A 137 -0.93 -6.37 -15.23
N VAL A 138 -2.18 -6.78 -14.97
CA VAL A 138 -2.53 -8.20 -14.83
C VAL A 138 -2.27 -8.95 -16.12
N ALA A 139 -2.70 -8.43 -17.28
CA ALA A 139 -2.49 -9.07 -18.59
C ALA A 139 -1.00 -9.32 -18.91
N ALA A 140 -0.10 -8.42 -18.46
CA ALA A 140 1.34 -8.59 -18.62
C ALA A 140 1.93 -9.74 -17.78
N GLN A 141 1.23 -10.20 -16.75
CA GLN A 141 1.69 -11.22 -15.79
C GLN A 141 1.16 -12.63 -16.08
N SER A 142 1.18 -13.07 -17.32
CA SER A 142 0.55 -14.32 -17.81
C SER A 142 1.10 -15.63 -17.21
N SER A 143 2.27 -15.62 -16.57
CA SER A 143 2.88 -16.80 -15.92
C SER A 143 3.66 -16.40 -14.69
N ILE A 144 3.98 -17.38 -13.81
CA ILE A 144 4.80 -17.10 -12.60
C ILE A 144 6.12 -16.43 -12.95
N GLY A 145 6.76 -16.82 -14.05
CA GLY A 145 8.01 -16.19 -14.51
C GLY A 145 7.87 -14.73 -14.91
N ASN A 146 6.67 -14.33 -15.32
CA ASN A 146 6.34 -12.96 -15.71
C ASN A 146 5.67 -12.15 -14.59
N TRP A 147 5.46 -12.74 -13.43
CA TRP A 147 4.95 -11.98 -12.29
C TRP A 147 5.90 -10.84 -11.96
N ASN A 148 5.34 -9.67 -11.66
CA ASN A 148 6.17 -8.50 -11.37
C ASN A 148 7.09 -8.70 -10.17
N VAL A 149 6.73 -9.54 -9.20
CA VAL A 149 7.66 -9.91 -8.11
C VAL A 149 8.95 -10.55 -8.61
N VAL A 150 8.89 -11.27 -9.74
CA VAL A 150 10.06 -11.88 -10.39
C VAL A 150 10.70 -10.91 -11.39
N ALA A 151 9.89 -10.29 -12.24
CA ALA A 151 10.34 -9.41 -13.32
C ALA A 151 11.02 -8.13 -12.83
N THR A 152 10.55 -7.54 -11.72
CA THR A 152 11.17 -6.37 -11.08
C THR A 152 12.19 -6.75 -10.01
N GLY A 153 12.28 -8.03 -9.65
CA GLY A 153 12.98 -8.54 -8.48
C GLY A 153 12.15 -8.39 -7.19
N VAL A 154 12.53 -9.13 -6.17
CA VAL A 154 11.77 -9.18 -4.91
C VAL A 154 11.82 -7.86 -4.12
N VAL A 155 12.84 -7.02 -4.35
CA VAL A 155 13.08 -5.80 -3.55
C VAL A 155 11.94 -4.79 -3.62
N PRO A 156 11.38 -4.41 -4.78
CA PRO A 156 10.23 -3.50 -4.84
C PRO A 156 9.00 -4.04 -4.13
N PHE A 157 8.76 -5.35 -4.23
CA PHE A 157 7.67 -6.00 -3.51
C PHE A 157 7.83 -5.90 -1.99
N VAL A 158 9.04 -6.16 -1.47
CA VAL A 158 9.31 -6.05 -0.02
C VAL A 158 9.16 -4.62 0.45
N ILE A 159 9.68 -3.64 -0.29
CA ILE A 159 9.52 -2.22 0.03
C ILE A 159 8.04 -1.84 0.01
N PHE A 160 7.30 -2.28 -1.00
CA PHE A 160 5.86 -2.04 -1.10
C PHE A 160 5.10 -2.63 0.09
N LEU A 161 5.38 -3.88 0.46
CA LEU A 161 4.74 -4.56 1.58
C LEU A 161 4.98 -3.83 2.91
N ILE A 162 6.22 -3.39 3.17
CA ILE A 162 6.56 -2.63 4.37
C ILE A 162 5.86 -1.27 4.36
N ALA A 163 5.91 -0.54 3.23
CA ALA A 163 5.29 0.77 3.09
C ALA A 163 3.77 0.69 3.22
N ALA A 164 3.13 -0.30 2.59
CA ALA A 164 1.69 -0.55 2.72
C ALA A 164 1.28 -0.88 4.15
N THR A 165 2.08 -1.70 4.88
CA THR A 165 1.80 -2.00 6.29
C THR A 165 1.87 -0.74 7.16
N ALA A 166 2.81 0.16 6.88
CA ALA A 166 2.96 1.43 7.59
C ALA A 166 1.84 2.42 7.24
N GLU A 167 1.36 2.44 5.99
CA GLU A 167 0.23 3.27 5.55
C GLU A 167 -1.09 2.81 6.17
N LEU A 168 -1.25 1.49 6.39
CA LEU A 168 -2.42 0.93 7.08
C LEU A 168 -2.43 1.17 8.59
N ASN A 169 -1.39 1.78 9.16
CA ASN A 169 -1.22 1.96 10.60
C ASN A 169 -1.34 0.65 11.40
N ARG A 170 -0.99 -0.48 10.78
CA ARG A 170 -1.05 -1.81 11.42
C ARG A 170 0.27 -2.16 12.10
N PRO A 171 0.25 -2.95 13.18
CA PRO A 171 1.48 -3.44 13.79
C PRO A 171 2.40 -4.12 12.75
N PRO A 172 3.70 -3.85 12.77
CA PRO A 172 4.50 -3.21 13.84
C PRO A 172 4.51 -1.68 13.82
N PHE A 173 3.82 -1.01 12.89
CA PHE A 173 3.84 0.45 12.69
C PHE A 173 2.64 1.18 13.31
N ASP A 174 1.89 0.53 14.19
CA ASP A 174 0.71 1.06 14.90
C ASP A 174 1.11 1.98 16.06
N LEU A 175 1.57 3.19 15.71
CA LEU A 175 1.95 4.23 16.68
C LEU A 175 0.82 5.23 16.95
N VAL A 176 -0.21 5.17 16.13
CA VAL A 176 -1.34 6.09 16.18
C VAL A 176 -2.30 5.74 17.31
N GLU A 177 -2.53 4.43 17.53
CA GLU A 177 -3.38 3.87 18.57
C GLU A 177 -2.58 3.44 19.82
N ALA A 178 -1.38 4.00 20.02
CA ALA A 178 -0.56 3.68 21.18
C ALA A 178 -1.26 4.15 22.47
N GLU A 179 -2.12 3.32 23.05
CA GLU A 179 -2.86 3.60 24.29
C GLU A 179 -1.95 4.05 25.42
N GLN A 180 -0.71 3.57 25.45
CA GLN A 180 0.29 3.90 26.45
C GLN A 180 0.84 5.33 26.30
N GLU A 181 0.78 5.94 25.12
CA GLU A 181 1.33 7.27 24.85
C GLU A 181 0.26 8.34 24.62
N LEU A 182 -0.80 8.00 23.89
CA LEU A 182 -1.78 8.96 23.34
C LEU A 182 -3.25 8.63 23.65
N VAL A 183 -3.51 7.72 24.59
CA VAL A 183 -4.85 7.26 25.02
C VAL A 183 -5.59 6.48 23.92
N GLY A 184 -5.98 7.10 22.84
CA GLY A 184 -6.65 6.48 21.69
C GLY A 184 -6.29 7.20 20.38
N GLY A 185 -5.24 8.02 20.40
CA GLY A 185 -4.80 8.78 19.24
C GLY A 185 -5.88 9.73 18.71
N PHE A 186 -6.03 9.81 17.37
CA PHE A 186 -7.01 10.69 16.72
C PHE A 186 -8.47 10.27 16.99
N ASN A 187 -8.71 9.00 17.36
CA ASN A 187 -10.04 8.44 17.62
C ASN A 187 -10.58 8.74 19.04
N THR A 188 -9.78 9.34 19.92
CA THR A 188 -10.11 9.49 21.35
C THR A 188 -11.46 10.16 21.59
N GLU A 189 -11.81 11.19 20.82
CA GLU A 189 -13.05 11.97 21.00
C GLU A 189 -14.21 11.43 20.15
N TYR A 190 -13.96 10.45 19.27
CA TYR A 190 -15.00 9.89 18.42
C TYR A 190 -15.75 8.76 19.13
N SER A 191 -17.06 8.72 18.95
CA SER A 191 -17.92 7.67 19.50
C SER A 191 -18.95 7.21 18.48
N SER A 192 -19.69 6.14 18.79
CA SER A 192 -20.82 5.66 17.99
C SER A 192 -20.43 5.33 16.52
N ILE A 193 -21.30 5.64 15.57
CA ILE A 193 -21.13 5.35 14.13
C ILE A 193 -19.89 6.04 13.54
N ARG A 194 -19.50 7.22 14.03
CA ARG A 194 -18.32 7.94 13.52
C ARG A 194 -17.04 7.21 13.82
N PHE A 195 -16.91 6.64 15.00
CA PHE A 195 -15.82 5.75 15.34
C PHE A 195 -15.83 4.49 14.47
N ALA A 196 -17.02 3.90 14.26
CA ALA A 196 -17.19 2.74 13.39
C ALA A 196 -16.74 3.02 11.95
N LEU A 197 -16.96 4.23 11.40
CA LEU A 197 -16.54 4.60 10.04
C LEU A 197 -15.02 4.59 9.89
N PHE A 198 -14.24 5.06 10.89
CA PHE A 198 -12.78 4.99 10.86
C PHE A 198 -12.28 3.54 10.88
N TYR A 199 -12.83 2.71 11.77
CA TYR A 199 -12.48 1.29 11.83
C TYR A 199 -12.85 0.55 10.53
N LEU A 200 -14.03 0.84 9.97
CA LEU A 200 -14.44 0.24 8.72
C LEU A 200 -13.51 0.66 7.57
N ALA A 201 -13.10 1.93 7.52
CA ALA A 201 -12.13 2.43 6.54
C ALA A 201 -10.79 1.70 6.67
N GLU A 202 -10.29 1.49 7.89
CA GLU A 202 -9.04 0.79 8.15
C GLU A 202 -9.07 -0.68 7.72
N PHE A 203 -10.14 -1.40 8.05
CA PHE A 203 -10.32 -2.78 7.58
C PHE A 203 -10.47 -2.87 6.06
N MET A 204 -11.24 -1.97 5.45
CA MET A 204 -11.39 -1.90 3.99
C MET A 204 -10.05 -1.62 3.31
N ASN A 205 -9.27 -0.67 3.82
CA ASN A 205 -7.93 -0.39 3.31
C ASN A 205 -7.01 -1.61 3.40
N THR A 206 -7.09 -2.39 4.46
CA THR A 206 -6.30 -3.64 4.60
C THR A 206 -6.64 -4.65 3.52
N VAL A 207 -7.93 -4.83 3.22
CA VAL A 207 -8.40 -5.71 2.13
C VAL A 207 -7.97 -5.15 0.76
N THR A 208 -8.15 -3.85 0.54
CA THR A 208 -7.79 -3.17 -0.71
C THR A 208 -6.29 -3.23 -0.98
N MET A 209 -5.45 -2.97 0.02
CA MET A 209 -3.99 -3.09 -0.12
C MET A 209 -3.55 -4.53 -0.39
N SER A 210 -4.16 -5.52 0.26
CA SER A 210 -3.92 -6.93 -0.05
C SER A 210 -4.26 -7.26 -1.50
N ALA A 211 -5.40 -6.77 -1.99
CA ALA A 211 -5.82 -6.97 -3.36
C ALA A 211 -4.93 -6.21 -4.37
N LEU A 212 -4.46 -5.00 -4.03
CA LEU A 212 -3.49 -4.26 -4.84
C LEU A 212 -2.14 -5.00 -4.93
N ILE A 213 -1.62 -5.53 -3.83
CA ILE A 213 -0.41 -6.35 -3.82
C ILE A 213 -0.56 -7.54 -4.79
N VAL A 214 -1.67 -8.26 -4.69
CA VAL A 214 -1.95 -9.41 -5.56
C VAL A 214 -2.05 -8.99 -7.03
N THR A 215 -2.73 -7.90 -7.31
CA THR A 215 -2.91 -7.37 -8.68
C THR A 215 -1.59 -6.91 -9.30
N LEU A 216 -0.76 -6.21 -8.52
CA LEU A 216 0.45 -5.58 -9.02
C LEU A 216 1.64 -6.52 -9.11
N PHE A 217 1.75 -7.51 -8.20
CA PHE A 217 2.93 -8.37 -8.10
C PHE A 217 2.69 -9.85 -8.37
N PHE A 218 1.47 -10.35 -8.20
CA PHE A 218 1.13 -11.79 -8.25
C PHE A 218 0.09 -12.15 -9.32
N GLY A 219 -0.06 -11.31 -10.33
CA GLY A 219 -0.92 -11.60 -11.48
C GLY A 219 -2.43 -11.49 -11.22
N GLY A 220 -2.86 -10.88 -10.10
CA GLY A 220 -4.28 -10.63 -9.82
C GLY A 220 -5.16 -11.88 -9.92
N PRO A 221 -6.27 -11.82 -10.68
CA PRO A 221 -7.20 -12.93 -10.87
C PRO A 221 -6.66 -14.05 -11.77
N GLN A 222 -5.47 -13.93 -12.37
CA GLN A 222 -4.93 -15.00 -13.20
C GLN A 222 -4.65 -16.26 -12.39
N PRO A 223 -4.97 -17.45 -12.92
CA PRO A 223 -4.62 -18.71 -12.30
C PRO A 223 -3.11 -18.89 -12.23
N ILE A 224 -2.66 -19.73 -11.32
CA ILE A 224 -1.24 -20.04 -11.18
C ILE A 224 -0.81 -20.92 -12.35
N SER A 225 0.06 -20.39 -13.21
CA SER A 225 0.61 -21.11 -14.37
C SER A 225 2.09 -21.40 -14.14
N PHE A 226 2.46 -22.68 -14.12
CA PHE A 226 3.82 -23.14 -13.96
C PHE A 226 4.28 -23.93 -15.17
N ARG A 227 5.34 -23.46 -15.86
CA ARG A 227 5.91 -24.10 -17.07
C ARG A 227 4.90 -24.45 -18.16
N GLY A 228 3.89 -23.60 -18.38
CA GLY A 228 2.86 -23.82 -19.39
C GLY A 228 1.70 -24.70 -18.97
N THR A 229 1.75 -25.27 -17.75
CA THR A 229 0.59 -25.97 -17.17
C THR A 229 -0.17 -24.97 -16.30
N VAL A 230 -1.43 -24.71 -16.65
CA VAL A 230 -2.34 -23.85 -15.89
C VAL A 230 -3.06 -24.70 -14.87
N LEU A 231 -3.08 -24.27 -13.61
CA LEU A 231 -3.89 -24.89 -12.58
C LEU A 231 -5.34 -24.41 -12.74
N ASP A 232 -6.11 -25.12 -13.60
CA ASP A 232 -7.52 -24.83 -13.81
C ASP A 232 -8.38 -25.51 -12.74
N ILE A 233 -9.42 -24.82 -12.28
CA ILE A 233 -10.42 -25.39 -11.38
C ILE A 233 -11.48 -26.06 -12.25
N PRO A 234 -11.58 -27.41 -12.26
CA PRO A 234 -12.53 -28.09 -13.12
C PRO A 234 -13.97 -27.68 -12.77
N PHE A 235 -14.82 -27.57 -13.78
CA PHE A 235 -16.25 -27.21 -13.70
C PHE A 235 -16.58 -25.75 -13.37
N VAL A 236 -15.59 -24.85 -13.27
CA VAL A 236 -15.84 -23.43 -13.00
C VAL A 236 -15.62 -22.64 -14.31
N PRO A 237 -16.57 -21.76 -14.72
CA PRO A 237 -16.36 -20.86 -15.85
C PRO A 237 -15.16 -19.94 -15.63
N ASN A 238 -14.36 -19.70 -16.68
CA ASN A 238 -13.11 -18.93 -16.62
C ASN A 238 -13.27 -17.56 -15.92
N GLY A 239 -14.41 -16.88 -16.10
CA GLY A 239 -14.66 -15.58 -15.45
C GLY A 239 -14.80 -15.65 -13.93
N ILE A 240 -15.41 -16.72 -13.41
CA ILE A 240 -15.59 -16.96 -11.96
C ILE A 240 -14.30 -17.55 -11.37
N GLU A 241 -13.61 -18.40 -12.13
CA GLU A 241 -12.33 -18.97 -11.74
C GLU A 241 -11.32 -17.88 -11.35
N GLY A 242 -11.20 -16.83 -12.16
CA GLY A 242 -10.35 -15.69 -11.85
C GLY A 242 -10.68 -15.03 -10.51
N THR A 243 -11.97 -14.92 -10.20
CA THR A 243 -12.41 -14.37 -8.90
C THR A 243 -11.97 -15.25 -7.73
N ILE A 244 -12.10 -16.56 -7.86
CA ILE A 244 -11.65 -17.50 -6.82
C ILE A 244 -10.14 -17.39 -6.59
N TRP A 245 -9.35 -17.33 -7.67
CA TRP A 245 -7.91 -17.16 -7.58
C TRP A 245 -7.50 -15.84 -6.92
N LEU A 246 -8.18 -14.73 -7.26
CA LEU A 246 -7.94 -13.45 -6.61
C LEU A 246 -8.19 -13.54 -5.11
N PHE A 247 -9.36 -14.02 -4.71
CA PHE A 247 -9.70 -14.13 -3.28
C PHE A 247 -8.77 -15.08 -2.53
N ALA A 248 -8.39 -16.19 -3.11
CA ALA A 248 -7.43 -17.12 -2.49
C ALA A 248 -6.08 -16.44 -2.22
N LYS A 249 -5.54 -15.69 -3.20
CA LYS A 249 -4.29 -14.93 -3.03
C LYS A 249 -4.44 -13.78 -2.01
N VAL A 250 -5.56 -13.06 -2.03
CA VAL A 250 -5.86 -11.98 -1.06
C VAL A 250 -5.92 -12.54 0.36
N LEU A 251 -6.54 -13.70 0.57
CA LEU A 251 -6.59 -14.35 1.88
C LEU A 251 -5.19 -14.69 2.41
N VAL A 252 -4.25 -15.07 1.55
CA VAL A 252 -2.86 -15.30 1.95
C VAL A 252 -2.24 -14.01 2.50
N PHE A 253 -2.43 -12.86 1.84
CA PHE A 253 -1.90 -11.58 2.32
C PHE A 253 -2.60 -11.09 3.58
N LEU A 254 -3.91 -11.27 3.69
CA LEU A 254 -4.64 -10.98 4.94
C LEU A 254 -4.11 -11.83 6.10
N TYR A 255 -3.82 -13.11 5.85
CA TYR A 255 -3.19 -13.98 6.84
C TYR A 255 -1.79 -13.49 7.22
N ILE A 256 -0.99 -13.04 6.25
CA ILE A 256 0.34 -12.44 6.50
C ILE A 256 0.21 -11.22 7.40
N TYR A 257 -0.75 -10.31 7.17
CA TYR A 257 -0.97 -9.15 8.05
C TYR A 257 -1.35 -9.56 9.48
N VAL A 258 -2.21 -10.56 9.64
CA VAL A 258 -2.53 -11.11 10.98
C VAL A 258 -1.30 -11.71 11.63
N TRP A 259 -0.49 -12.43 10.88
CA TRP A 259 0.75 -13.05 11.38
C TRP A 259 1.79 -12.02 11.78
N LEU A 260 2.02 -10.98 10.95
CA LEU A 260 2.92 -9.87 11.28
C LEU A 260 2.49 -9.16 12.57
N ARG A 261 1.17 -8.93 12.74
CA ARG A 261 0.61 -8.35 13.96
C ARG A 261 0.93 -9.16 15.21
N ALA A 262 0.92 -10.49 15.11
CA ALA A 262 1.13 -11.39 16.24
C ALA A 262 2.61 -11.63 16.57
N THR A 263 3.53 -11.44 15.61
CA THR A 263 4.95 -11.84 15.74
C THR A 263 5.92 -10.69 15.92
N LEU A 264 5.67 -9.54 15.27
CA LEU A 264 6.62 -8.44 15.29
C LEU A 264 6.36 -7.49 16.47
N PRO A 265 7.42 -7.06 17.17
CA PRO A 265 7.30 -6.02 18.18
C PRO A 265 7.00 -4.68 17.53
N ARG A 266 6.32 -3.78 18.26
CA ARG A 266 6.04 -2.41 17.81
C ARG A 266 7.32 -1.60 17.72
N PHE A 267 7.48 -0.82 16.64
CA PHE A 267 8.59 0.12 16.50
C PHE A 267 8.35 1.40 17.31
N ARG A 268 9.44 2.07 17.67
CA ARG A 268 9.38 3.43 18.20
C ARG A 268 9.26 4.43 17.05
N TYR A 269 8.64 5.59 17.28
CA TYR A 269 8.41 6.61 16.25
C TYR A 269 9.69 7.04 15.52
N ASP A 270 10.79 7.25 16.27
CA ASP A 270 12.08 7.62 15.68
C ASP A 270 12.62 6.55 14.74
N GLN A 271 12.54 5.27 15.15
CA GLN A 271 12.98 4.12 14.35
C GLN A 271 12.15 3.98 13.07
N LEU A 272 10.84 4.23 13.18
CA LEU A 272 9.93 4.18 12.07
C LEU A 272 10.27 5.26 11.03
N MET A 273 10.43 6.52 11.47
CA MET A 273 10.79 7.62 10.56
C MET A 273 12.18 7.43 9.94
N ASP A 274 13.14 6.94 10.71
CA ASP A 274 14.49 6.62 10.20
C ASP A 274 14.45 5.48 9.17
N LEU A 275 13.63 4.45 9.37
CA LEU A 275 13.44 3.37 8.39
C LEU A 275 12.87 3.91 7.08
N GLY A 276 11.83 4.75 7.12
CA GLY A 276 11.23 5.35 5.94
C GLY A 276 12.22 6.21 5.15
N TRP A 277 12.77 7.23 5.80
CA TRP A 277 13.59 8.24 5.13
C TRP A 277 15.03 7.79 4.82
N LYS A 278 15.66 7.04 5.72
CA LYS A 278 17.08 6.66 5.57
C LYS A 278 17.28 5.34 4.85
N VAL A 279 16.26 4.46 4.82
CA VAL A 279 16.41 3.12 4.23
C VAL A 279 15.45 2.92 3.05
N LEU A 280 14.13 3.05 3.25
CA LEU A 280 13.16 2.66 2.23
C LEU A 280 13.17 3.60 1.02
N ILE A 281 13.15 4.92 1.22
CA ILE A 281 13.15 5.88 0.11
C ILE A 281 14.44 5.77 -0.72
N PRO A 282 15.65 5.80 -0.13
CA PRO A 282 16.87 5.61 -0.91
C PRO A 282 16.96 4.26 -1.61
N ALA A 283 16.52 3.18 -0.93
CA ALA A 283 16.52 1.84 -1.51
C ALA A 283 15.56 1.72 -2.69
N SER A 284 14.34 2.26 -2.56
CA SER A 284 13.34 2.25 -3.64
C SER A 284 13.80 3.09 -4.84
N LEU A 285 14.35 4.28 -4.60
CA LEU A 285 14.91 5.14 -5.65
C LEU A 285 16.07 4.46 -6.36
N GLY A 286 17.00 3.88 -5.61
CA GLY A 286 18.12 3.15 -6.17
C GLY A 286 17.69 1.96 -7.03
N TRP A 287 16.73 1.19 -6.57
CA TRP A 287 16.19 0.07 -7.33
C TRP A 287 15.43 0.53 -8.58
N PHE A 288 14.64 1.59 -8.47
CA PHE A 288 13.96 2.21 -9.61
C PHE A 288 14.97 2.62 -10.70
N MET A 289 16.05 3.29 -10.32
CA MET A 289 17.12 3.69 -11.26
C MET A 289 17.82 2.48 -11.90
N LEU A 290 18.02 1.40 -11.14
CA LEU A 290 18.59 0.15 -11.67
C LEU A 290 17.69 -0.45 -12.75
N ILE A 291 16.40 -0.59 -12.50
CA ILE A 291 15.44 -1.13 -13.47
C ILE A 291 15.33 -0.21 -14.70
N ALA A 292 15.33 1.12 -14.51
CA ALA A 292 15.33 2.08 -15.60
C ALA A 292 16.56 1.96 -16.49
N ALA A 293 17.75 1.82 -15.88
CA ALA A 293 19.00 1.61 -16.63
C ALA A 293 18.98 0.28 -17.41
N GLN A 294 18.49 -0.81 -16.80
CA GLN A 294 18.36 -2.10 -17.49
C GLN A 294 17.39 -2.02 -18.67
N ARG A 295 16.28 -1.31 -18.52
CA ARG A 295 15.30 -1.12 -19.60
C ARG A 295 15.91 -0.35 -20.75
N LEU A 296 16.54 0.80 -20.45
CA LEU A 296 17.21 1.63 -21.43
C LEU A 296 18.33 0.83 -22.17
N GLY A 297 19.12 0.04 -21.42
CA GLY A 297 20.16 -0.79 -21.98
C GLY A 297 19.63 -1.83 -22.96
N ARG A 298 18.47 -2.44 -22.67
CA ARG A 298 17.78 -3.36 -23.60
C ARG A 298 17.30 -2.67 -24.86
N ASP A 299 16.69 -1.49 -24.71
CA ASP A 299 16.16 -0.72 -25.83
C ASP A 299 17.27 -0.20 -26.76
N GLN A 300 18.47 0.08 -26.22
CA GLN A 300 19.66 0.49 -26.96
C GLN A 300 20.53 -0.69 -27.47
N GLY A 301 20.14 -1.93 -27.17
CA GLY A 301 20.90 -3.11 -27.54
C GLY A 301 22.23 -3.29 -26.78
N TRP A 302 22.40 -2.65 -25.62
CA TRP A 302 23.61 -2.79 -24.81
C TRP A 302 23.64 -4.15 -24.10
N ASN A 303 24.85 -4.59 -23.75
CA ASN A 303 24.99 -5.82 -22.99
C ASN A 303 24.39 -5.65 -21.59
N THR A 304 23.27 -6.35 -21.33
CA THR A 304 22.52 -6.25 -20.08
C THR A 304 23.32 -6.62 -18.85
N LEU A 305 24.31 -7.54 -18.97
CA LEU A 305 25.19 -7.89 -17.86
C LEU A 305 26.11 -6.72 -17.48
N VAL A 306 26.66 -6.01 -18.47
CA VAL A 306 27.51 -4.84 -18.21
C VAL A 306 26.70 -3.71 -17.57
N VAL A 307 25.51 -3.41 -18.12
CA VAL A 307 24.62 -2.39 -17.55
C VAL A 307 24.25 -2.73 -16.11
N SER A 308 23.91 -3.99 -15.83
CA SER A 308 23.57 -4.42 -14.47
C SER A 308 24.76 -4.30 -13.52
N ALA A 309 25.96 -4.72 -13.94
CA ALA A 309 27.16 -4.63 -13.13
C ALA A 309 27.53 -3.17 -12.80
N VAL A 310 27.49 -2.28 -13.80
CA VAL A 310 27.72 -0.84 -13.60
C VAL A 310 26.69 -0.24 -12.66
N SER A 311 25.39 -0.52 -12.87
CA SER A 311 24.33 0.00 -12.04
C SER A 311 24.45 -0.45 -10.59
N VAL A 312 24.73 -1.73 -10.34
CA VAL A 312 24.96 -2.26 -8.97
C VAL A 312 26.18 -1.61 -8.32
N THR A 313 27.25 -1.40 -9.08
CA THR A 313 28.48 -0.74 -8.57
C THR A 313 28.19 0.72 -8.17
N VAL A 314 27.46 1.46 -9.01
CA VAL A 314 27.07 2.85 -8.74
C VAL A 314 26.15 2.91 -7.52
N LEU A 315 25.17 2.00 -7.40
CA LEU A 315 24.29 1.94 -6.23
C LEU A 315 25.05 1.60 -4.96
N GLY A 316 25.97 0.66 -5.01
CA GLY A 316 26.83 0.30 -3.88
C GLY A 316 27.71 1.48 -3.43
N ALA A 317 28.32 2.19 -4.37
CA ALA A 317 29.11 3.40 -4.09
C ALA A 317 28.22 4.51 -3.49
N SER A 318 27.05 4.76 -4.05
CA SER A 318 26.08 5.74 -3.55
C SER A 318 25.62 5.42 -2.13
N TYR A 319 25.33 4.15 -1.86
CA TYR A 319 24.97 3.69 -0.51
C TYR A 319 26.11 3.86 0.50
N ALA A 320 27.35 3.53 0.12
CA ALA A 320 28.53 3.73 0.96
C ALA A 320 28.75 5.22 1.28
N LEU A 321 28.61 6.11 0.30
CA LEU A 321 28.68 7.55 0.50
C LEU A 321 27.58 8.07 1.43
N LEU A 322 26.36 7.58 1.27
CA LEU A 322 25.22 7.93 2.12
C LEU A 322 25.44 7.49 3.58
N GLN A 323 25.96 6.29 3.79
CA GLN A 323 26.35 5.80 5.12
C GLN A 323 27.47 6.63 5.75
N ALA A 324 28.46 7.02 4.94
CA ALA A 324 29.55 7.89 5.40
C ALA A 324 29.02 9.28 5.81
N ALA A 325 28.10 9.86 5.04
CA ALA A 325 27.47 11.14 5.34
C ALA A 325 26.64 11.06 6.65
N PHE A 326 25.90 9.99 6.88
CA PHE A 326 25.17 9.81 8.15
C PHE A 326 26.09 9.70 9.36
N LYS A 327 27.23 8.99 9.23
CA LYS A 327 28.24 8.89 10.32
C LYS A 327 28.86 10.25 10.64
N VAL A 328 29.15 11.07 9.62
CA VAL A 328 29.69 12.43 9.83
C VAL A 328 28.66 13.33 10.52
N SER A 329 27.40 13.30 10.05
CA SER A 329 26.32 14.08 10.67
C SER A 329 26.05 13.67 12.12
N ALA A 330 26.12 12.36 12.44
CA ALA A 330 25.98 11.87 13.82
C ALA A 330 27.09 12.41 14.73
N LYS A 331 28.35 12.35 14.27
CA LYS A 331 29.50 12.90 15.02
C LYS A 331 29.40 14.43 15.24
N GLN A 332 28.89 15.16 14.26
CA GLN A 332 28.67 16.61 14.41
C GLN A 332 27.63 16.91 15.48
N ARG A 333 26.51 16.20 15.50
CA ARG A 333 25.47 16.35 16.53
C ARG A 333 25.97 16.00 17.94
N GLU A 334 26.80 14.94 18.08
CA GLU A 334 27.43 14.60 19.35
C GLU A 334 28.39 15.71 19.83
N ALA A 335 29.15 16.29 18.91
CA ALA A 335 30.05 17.41 19.23
C ALA A 335 29.29 18.69 19.62
N GLU A 336 28.17 18.99 18.96
CA GLU A 336 27.29 20.11 19.31
C GLU A 336 26.56 19.89 20.64
N GLY A 337 26.05 18.66 20.89
CA GLY A 337 25.40 18.30 22.16
C GLY A 337 26.33 18.24 23.38
N SER A 338 27.63 18.10 23.16
CA SER A 338 28.63 18.16 24.25
C SER A 338 29.05 19.57 24.63
N MET A 339 28.57 20.60 23.90
CA MET A 339 28.85 22.02 24.21
C MET A 339 27.74 22.67 25.06
N PHE A 340 26.69 21.94 25.40
CA PHE A 340 25.62 22.31 26.34
C PHE A 340 25.51 21.30 27.48
#